data_8841d9c6d5f919826ef23aea7b356896
#
_entry.id   8841d9c6d5f919826ef23aea7b356896
#
_cell.length_a   1.000
_cell.length_b   1.000
_cell.length_c   1.000
_cell.angle_alpha   90.00
_cell.angle_beta   90.00
_cell.angle_gamma   90.00
#
_symmetry.space_group_name_H-M   'P 1'
#
loop_
_entity.id
_entity.type
_entity.pdbx_description
1 polymer ?
#
loop_
_entity_poly.entity_id
_entity_poly.type
_entity_poly.pdbx_seq_one_letter_code
_entity_poly.pdbx_strand_id
1 'polypeptide(L)'
;MNVLKDILDGVREDVAQRMQRVPLEHVKERASMTSAPRDPRPTFTDEDVCVIAEVKRESPSRGPLAEIADPAALARDYEAGGAHCISVLTEERRFGGSLDDLASVRAAVDVPVLRKDFIIGSYQLWEARAYGADLVLLIVAALGQDALVSLVERSRSLGLTPLVEVHDENELARALDAG
;
A
#
# COMPACT_ATOMS: atom_id res chain seq x y z
N MET A 1 -1.46 -2.93 25.89
CA MET A 1 -1.29 -1.83 24.90
C MET A 1 -1.66 -2.40 23.54
N ASN A 2 -2.59 -1.80 22.81
CA ASN A 2 -2.99 -2.31 21.48
C ASN A 2 -2.09 -1.67 20.43
N VAL A 3 -1.09 -2.44 19.96
CA VAL A 3 -0.07 -1.96 19.01
C VAL A 3 -0.70 -1.37 17.74
N LEU A 4 -1.76 -1.99 17.21
CA LEU A 4 -2.46 -1.48 16.03
C LEU A 4 -3.08 -0.10 16.31
N LYS A 5 -3.70 0.09 17.47
CA LYS A 5 -4.27 1.39 17.85
C LYS A 5 -3.21 2.49 17.89
N ASP A 6 -2.07 2.20 18.52
CA ASP A 6 -0.96 3.18 18.62
C ASP A 6 -0.38 3.53 17.25
N ILE A 7 -0.32 2.56 16.32
CA ILE A 7 0.09 2.81 14.92
C ILE A 7 -0.94 3.71 14.23
N LEU A 8 -2.22 3.39 14.34
CA LEU A 8 -3.28 4.16 13.69
C LEU A 8 -3.37 5.60 14.20
N ASP A 9 -3.10 5.84 15.49
CA ASP A 9 -3.06 7.19 16.05
C ASP A 9 -1.90 7.99 15.42
N GLY A 10 -0.70 7.39 15.28
CA GLY A 10 0.42 8.00 14.56
C GLY A 10 0.12 8.26 13.08
N VAL A 11 -0.49 7.30 12.39
CA VAL A 11 -0.88 7.47 10.98
C VAL A 11 -1.87 8.62 10.79
N ARG A 12 -2.84 8.81 11.70
CA ARG A 12 -3.78 9.95 11.64
C ARG A 12 -3.04 11.29 11.72
N GLU A 13 -2.06 11.41 12.63
CA GLU A 13 -1.25 12.62 12.76
C GLU A 13 -0.45 12.89 11.48
N ASP A 14 0.22 11.87 10.94
CA ASP A 14 1.05 12.00 9.73
C ASP A 14 0.23 12.36 8.51
N VAL A 15 -0.93 11.71 8.32
CA VAL A 15 -1.86 12.05 7.24
C VAL A 15 -2.35 13.48 7.38
N ALA A 16 -2.73 13.92 8.59
CA ALA A 16 -3.17 15.28 8.82
C ALA A 16 -2.07 16.31 8.49
N GLN A 17 -0.80 16.04 8.85
CA GLN A 17 0.33 16.89 8.50
C GLN A 17 0.58 16.92 6.99
N ARG A 18 0.51 15.78 6.30
CA ARG A 18 0.67 15.73 4.84
C ARG A 18 -0.45 16.50 4.13
N MET A 19 -1.70 16.37 4.59
CA MET A 19 -2.83 17.15 4.04
C MET A 19 -2.66 18.66 4.19
N GLN A 20 -2.04 19.13 5.28
CA GLN A 20 -1.72 20.55 5.46
C GLN A 20 -0.62 21.03 4.52
N ARG A 21 0.39 20.20 4.26
CA ARG A 21 1.53 20.53 3.37
C ARG A 21 1.16 20.44 1.90
N VAL A 22 0.38 19.42 1.53
CA VAL A 22 -0.03 19.15 0.14
C VAL A 22 -1.56 19.01 0.11
N PRO A 23 -2.28 20.03 -0.32
CA PRO A 23 -3.73 19.98 -0.46
C PRO A 23 -4.18 18.86 -1.39
N LEU A 24 -5.35 18.28 -1.13
CA LEU A 24 -5.90 17.15 -1.89
C LEU A 24 -5.93 17.41 -3.42
N GLU A 25 -6.24 18.64 -3.82
CA GLU A 25 -6.31 18.98 -5.25
C GLU A 25 -4.95 18.85 -5.97
N HIS A 26 -3.85 19.17 -5.30
CA HIS A 26 -2.50 18.97 -5.84
C HIS A 26 -2.14 17.47 -5.93
N VAL A 27 -2.59 16.67 -4.96
CA VAL A 27 -2.39 15.21 -5.01
C VAL A 27 -3.19 14.61 -6.18
N LYS A 28 -4.43 15.06 -6.39
CA LYS A 28 -5.28 14.64 -7.53
C LYS A 28 -4.66 15.03 -8.88
N GLU A 29 -4.15 16.27 -8.99
CA GLU A 29 -3.46 16.73 -10.18
C GLU A 29 -2.26 15.83 -10.51
N ARG A 30 -1.39 15.56 -9.53
CA ARG A 30 -0.26 14.63 -9.69
C ARG A 30 -0.74 13.21 -10.08
N ALA A 31 -1.79 12.71 -9.45
CA ALA A 31 -2.37 11.42 -9.78
C ALA A 31 -2.88 11.35 -11.23
N SER A 32 -3.43 12.46 -11.76
CA SER A 32 -3.91 12.50 -13.14
C SER A 32 -2.77 12.46 -14.18
N MET A 33 -1.57 12.89 -13.81
CA MET A 33 -0.38 12.86 -14.66
C MET A 33 0.40 11.54 -14.57
N THR A 34 0.08 10.67 -13.61
CA THR A 34 0.73 9.38 -13.43
C THR A 34 0.09 8.33 -14.34
N SER A 35 0.88 7.43 -14.92
CA SER A 35 0.39 6.32 -15.77
C SER A 35 -0.69 5.50 -15.08
N ALA A 36 -1.63 4.92 -15.83
CA ALA A 36 -2.67 4.07 -15.27
C ALA A 36 -2.08 2.92 -14.43
N PRO A 37 -2.72 2.52 -13.32
CA PRO A 37 -2.28 1.37 -12.55
C PRO A 37 -2.31 0.10 -13.40
N ARG A 38 -1.36 -0.80 -13.16
CA ARG A 38 -1.33 -2.13 -13.75
C ARG A 38 -2.34 -3.03 -13.06
N ASP A 39 -3.03 -3.86 -13.80
CA ASP A 39 -3.95 -4.84 -13.24
C ASP A 39 -3.17 -6.09 -12.78
N PRO A 40 -3.11 -6.38 -11.46
CA PRO A 40 -2.39 -7.54 -10.96
C PRO A 40 -3.20 -8.84 -11.07
N ARG A 41 -4.52 -8.77 -11.30
CA ARG A 41 -5.43 -9.92 -11.25
C ARG A 41 -5.05 -11.04 -12.20
N PRO A 42 -4.67 -10.79 -13.46
CA PRO A 42 -4.26 -11.88 -14.35
C PRO A 42 -3.11 -12.72 -13.78
N THR A 43 -2.14 -12.06 -13.12
CA THR A 43 -1.01 -12.74 -12.50
C THR A 43 -1.42 -13.59 -11.29
N PHE A 44 -2.35 -13.10 -10.46
CA PHE A 44 -2.78 -13.80 -9.24
C PHE A 44 -3.82 -14.91 -9.47
N THR A 45 -4.38 -15.02 -10.68
CA THR A 45 -5.34 -16.07 -11.04
C THR A 45 -4.70 -17.22 -11.81
N ASP A 46 -3.39 -17.17 -12.04
CA ASP A 46 -2.64 -18.28 -12.64
C ASP A 46 -2.59 -19.50 -11.69
N GLU A 47 -2.42 -20.70 -12.23
CA GLU A 47 -2.35 -21.94 -11.43
C GLU A 47 -1.03 -22.08 -10.67
N ASP A 48 -0.01 -21.27 -11.02
CA ASP A 48 1.30 -21.29 -10.39
C ASP A 48 1.36 -20.47 -9.09
N VAL A 49 2.38 -20.72 -8.27
CA VAL A 49 2.64 -19.96 -7.05
C VAL A 49 3.08 -18.54 -7.40
N CYS A 50 2.29 -17.54 -7.01
CA CYS A 50 2.63 -16.14 -7.17
C CYS A 50 3.38 -15.60 -5.95
N VAL A 51 4.43 -14.84 -6.18
CA VAL A 51 5.27 -14.27 -5.13
C VAL A 51 5.10 -12.74 -5.08
N ILE A 52 4.73 -12.23 -3.91
CA ILE A 52 4.81 -10.81 -3.57
C ILE A 52 6.08 -10.62 -2.73
N ALA A 53 7.11 -9.99 -3.29
CA ALA A 53 8.33 -9.69 -2.57
C ALA A 53 8.23 -8.33 -1.86
N GLU A 54 8.74 -8.23 -0.62
CA GLU A 54 8.52 -7.06 0.22
C GLU A 54 9.79 -6.27 0.49
N VAL A 55 9.77 -4.97 0.22
CA VAL A 55 10.79 -3.99 0.60
C VAL A 55 10.43 -3.43 1.97
N LYS A 56 11.18 -3.85 3.01
CA LYS A 56 10.94 -3.49 4.41
C LYS A 56 12.24 -3.35 5.19
N ARG A 57 12.50 -2.16 5.75
CA ARG A 57 13.71 -1.86 6.54
C ARG A 57 13.62 -2.35 7.98
N GLU A 58 12.47 -2.17 8.60
CA GLU A 58 12.25 -2.50 10.01
C GLU A 58 10.81 -2.93 10.29
N SER A 59 10.57 -3.49 11.46
CA SER A 59 9.23 -3.83 11.91
C SER A 59 9.09 -3.67 13.44
N PRO A 60 7.88 -3.40 13.96
CA PRO A 60 7.62 -3.27 15.40
C PRO A 60 8.03 -4.50 16.21
N SER A 61 7.94 -5.71 15.63
CA SER A 61 8.19 -6.96 16.33
C SER A 61 9.66 -7.39 16.34
N ARG A 62 10.47 -6.93 15.36
CA ARG A 62 11.87 -7.36 15.17
C ARG A 62 12.88 -6.22 15.15
N GLY A 63 12.42 -4.95 15.17
CA GLY A 63 13.30 -3.80 14.98
C GLY A 63 13.90 -3.76 13.57
N PRO A 64 15.13 -3.25 13.42
CA PRO A 64 15.82 -3.20 12.14
C PRO A 64 16.01 -4.60 11.53
N LEU A 65 15.67 -4.75 10.25
CA LEU A 65 15.75 -6.01 9.50
C LEU A 65 16.86 -5.99 8.46
N ALA A 66 16.96 -4.90 7.71
CA ALA A 66 17.94 -4.74 6.64
C ALA A 66 18.27 -3.27 6.40
N GLU A 67 19.53 -2.99 6.08
CA GLU A 67 19.90 -1.70 5.50
C GLU A 67 19.60 -1.73 4.01
N ILE A 68 18.54 -1.02 3.61
CA ILE A 68 18.13 -0.88 2.21
C ILE A 68 18.46 0.53 1.77
N ALA A 69 19.65 0.71 1.21
CA ALA A 69 20.11 2.01 0.71
C ALA A 69 19.41 2.39 -0.61
N ASP A 70 19.15 1.40 -1.47
CA ASP A 70 18.46 1.57 -2.77
C ASP A 70 17.30 0.58 -2.90
N PRO A 71 16.07 0.99 -2.56
CA PRO A 71 14.89 0.13 -2.69
C PRO A 71 14.57 -0.22 -4.15
N ALA A 72 14.93 0.65 -5.11
CA ALA A 72 14.73 0.37 -6.53
C ALA A 72 15.67 -0.75 -7.04
N ALA A 73 16.93 -0.77 -6.58
CA ALA A 73 17.84 -1.86 -6.90
C ALA A 73 17.34 -3.20 -6.35
N LEU A 74 16.94 -3.23 -5.07
CA LEU A 74 16.38 -4.42 -4.44
C LEU A 74 15.14 -4.93 -5.17
N ALA A 75 14.25 -4.01 -5.58
CA ALA A 75 13.03 -4.36 -6.32
C ALA A 75 13.35 -4.99 -7.68
N ARG A 76 14.36 -4.47 -8.41
CA ARG A 76 14.85 -5.09 -9.66
C ARG A 76 15.39 -6.51 -9.43
N ASP A 77 16.14 -6.71 -8.35
CA ASP A 77 16.64 -8.05 -8.00
C ASP A 77 15.50 -9.02 -7.68
N TYR A 78 14.45 -8.57 -6.99
CA TYR A 78 13.25 -9.35 -6.74
C TYR A 78 12.50 -9.70 -8.03
N GLU A 79 12.30 -8.73 -8.92
CA GLU A 79 11.67 -8.97 -10.23
C GLU A 79 12.48 -9.94 -11.08
N ALA A 80 13.81 -9.78 -11.15
CA ALA A 80 14.72 -10.69 -11.85
C ALA A 80 14.71 -12.10 -11.23
N GLY A 81 14.45 -12.20 -9.92
CA GLY A 81 14.26 -13.45 -9.17
C GLY A 81 12.88 -14.09 -9.36
N GLY A 82 11.98 -13.49 -10.15
CA GLY A 82 10.66 -14.04 -10.45
C GLY A 82 9.55 -13.55 -9.50
N ALA A 83 9.75 -12.44 -8.79
CA ALA A 83 8.65 -11.81 -8.05
C ALA A 83 7.56 -11.30 -9.02
N HIS A 84 6.30 -11.58 -8.69
CA HIS A 84 5.13 -11.21 -9.50
C HIS A 84 4.52 -9.87 -9.08
N CYS A 85 4.86 -9.40 -7.89
CA CYS A 85 4.46 -8.10 -7.35
C CYS A 85 5.50 -7.66 -6.32
N ILE A 86 5.73 -6.35 -6.21
CA ILE A 86 6.59 -5.78 -5.17
C ILE A 86 5.73 -5.03 -4.16
N SER A 87 5.84 -5.43 -2.89
CA SER A 87 5.24 -4.72 -1.75
C SER A 87 6.23 -3.72 -1.18
N VAL A 88 5.83 -2.46 -1.05
CA VAL A 88 6.67 -1.39 -0.50
C VAL A 88 6.05 -0.79 0.74
N LEU A 89 6.73 -0.93 1.89
CA LEU A 89 6.32 -0.26 3.12
C LEU A 89 6.45 1.26 2.93
N THR A 90 5.38 1.99 3.25
CA THR A 90 5.38 3.46 3.18
C THR A 90 5.10 4.12 4.53
N GLU A 91 4.79 3.34 5.57
CA GLU A 91 4.66 3.84 6.94
C GLU A 91 6.07 4.17 7.48
N GLU A 92 6.24 5.42 7.95
CA GLU A 92 7.56 5.97 8.29
C GLU A 92 7.97 5.62 9.73
N ARG A 93 7.06 5.79 10.71
CA ARG A 93 7.40 5.75 12.15
C ARG A 93 7.82 4.37 12.65
N ARG A 94 7.30 3.30 12.09
CA ARG A 94 7.46 1.93 12.60
C ARG A 94 8.14 1.00 11.61
N PHE A 95 8.13 1.35 10.33
CA PHE A 95 8.67 0.52 9.26
C PHE A 95 9.80 1.20 8.46
N GLY A 96 10.10 2.48 8.75
CA GLY A 96 11.15 3.23 8.06
C GLY A 96 10.92 3.38 6.56
N GLY A 97 9.64 3.31 6.13
CA GLY A 97 9.25 3.43 4.73
C GLY A 97 8.99 4.86 4.29
N SER A 98 8.74 5.06 2.99
CA SER A 98 8.36 6.37 2.47
C SER A 98 7.58 6.26 1.15
N LEU A 99 6.87 7.33 0.80
CA LEU A 99 6.24 7.44 -0.53
C LEU A 99 7.29 7.60 -1.64
N ASP A 100 8.46 8.13 -1.34
CA ASP A 100 9.55 8.24 -2.30
C ASP A 100 10.15 6.86 -2.64
N ASP A 101 10.22 5.94 -1.66
CA ASP A 101 10.58 4.55 -1.93
C ASP A 101 9.57 3.90 -2.89
N LEU A 102 8.27 4.12 -2.66
CA LEU A 102 7.22 3.61 -3.55
C LEU A 102 7.40 4.12 -4.99
N ALA A 103 7.63 5.42 -5.16
CA ALA A 103 7.86 6.01 -6.47
C ALA A 103 9.15 5.48 -7.15
N SER A 104 10.23 5.33 -6.39
CA SER A 104 11.50 4.82 -6.90
C SER A 104 11.39 3.36 -7.36
N VAL A 105 10.72 2.52 -6.57
CA VAL A 105 10.43 1.13 -6.93
C VAL A 105 9.54 1.08 -8.17
N ARG A 106 8.43 1.87 -8.21
CA ARG A 106 7.54 1.90 -9.38
C ARG A 106 8.26 2.25 -10.68
N ALA A 107 9.22 3.17 -10.61
CA ALA A 107 10.02 3.58 -11.77
C ALA A 107 11.04 2.51 -12.22
N ALA A 108 11.35 1.54 -11.37
CA ALA A 108 12.42 0.58 -11.58
C ALA A 108 11.97 -0.80 -12.06
N VAL A 109 10.68 -1.16 -11.86
CA VAL A 109 10.16 -2.51 -12.17
C VAL A 109 8.95 -2.45 -13.09
N ASP A 110 8.68 -3.55 -13.80
CA ASP A 110 7.52 -3.71 -14.66
C ASP A 110 6.37 -4.49 -14.03
N VAL A 111 6.63 -5.25 -12.97
CA VAL A 111 5.59 -5.92 -12.18
C VAL A 111 4.74 -4.92 -11.38
N PRO A 112 3.49 -5.29 -11.00
CA PRO A 112 2.66 -4.47 -10.13
C PRO A 112 3.32 -4.12 -8.79
N VAL A 113 3.02 -2.91 -8.27
CA VAL A 113 3.58 -2.42 -7.00
C VAL A 113 2.46 -2.15 -6.00
N LEU A 114 2.57 -2.76 -4.81
CA LEU A 114 1.65 -2.60 -3.70
C LEU A 114 2.17 -1.53 -2.73
N ARG A 115 1.36 -0.50 -2.46
CA ARG A 115 1.56 0.36 -1.28
C ARG A 115 1.16 -0.41 -0.02
N LYS A 116 2.15 -0.81 0.79
CA LYS A 116 1.95 -1.45 2.09
C LYS A 116 1.96 -0.38 3.18
N ASP A 117 0.79 -0.03 3.66
CA ASP A 117 0.57 1.06 4.63
C ASP A 117 -0.72 0.81 5.43
N PHE A 118 -0.95 1.58 6.49
CA PHE A 118 -2.22 1.62 7.21
C PHE A 118 -3.11 2.69 6.58
N ILE A 119 -3.91 2.30 5.60
CA ILE A 119 -4.79 3.21 4.89
C ILE A 119 -6.09 3.38 5.68
N ILE A 120 -6.34 4.62 6.12
CA ILE A 120 -7.49 5.00 6.95
C ILE A 120 -8.40 6.05 6.28
N GLY A 121 -8.01 6.54 5.11
CA GLY A 121 -8.76 7.58 4.43
C GLY A 121 -8.43 7.75 2.95
N SER A 122 -9.37 8.35 2.23
CA SER A 122 -9.31 8.53 0.77
C SER A 122 -8.11 9.37 0.30
N TYR A 123 -7.59 10.28 1.14
CA TYR A 123 -6.39 11.05 0.82
C TYR A 123 -5.19 10.14 0.52
N GLN A 124 -5.01 9.09 1.32
CA GLN A 124 -3.92 8.12 1.12
C GLN A 124 -4.08 7.30 -0.17
N LEU A 125 -5.31 7.07 -0.64
CA LEU A 125 -5.55 6.41 -1.94
C LEU A 125 -5.12 7.32 -3.10
N TRP A 126 -5.38 8.63 -2.99
CA TRP A 126 -4.88 9.60 -3.97
C TRP A 126 -3.36 9.71 -3.93
N GLU A 127 -2.73 9.69 -2.74
CA GLU A 127 -1.27 9.58 -2.63
C GLU A 127 -0.76 8.30 -3.31
N ALA A 128 -1.35 7.14 -3.03
CA ALA A 128 -0.96 5.87 -3.66
C ALA A 128 -0.98 5.98 -5.19
N ARG A 129 -2.06 6.56 -5.73
CA ARG A 129 -2.20 6.79 -7.17
C ARG A 129 -1.15 7.77 -7.71
N ALA A 130 -0.89 8.88 -6.98
CA ALA A 130 0.07 9.91 -7.37
C ALA A 130 1.53 9.43 -7.35
N TYR A 131 1.85 8.45 -6.49
CA TYR A 131 3.17 7.83 -6.38
C TYR A 131 3.30 6.52 -7.17
N GLY A 132 2.27 6.17 -7.95
CA GLY A 132 2.32 5.10 -8.94
C GLY A 132 2.06 3.70 -8.39
N ALA A 133 1.40 3.55 -7.23
CA ALA A 133 0.94 2.24 -6.79
C ALA A 133 -0.07 1.64 -7.78
N ASP A 134 -0.07 0.33 -7.89
CA ASP A 134 -1.05 -0.47 -8.63
C ASP A 134 -2.05 -1.12 -7.66
N LEU A 135 -1.57 -1.52 -6.48
CA LEU A 135 -2.38 -2.06 -5.39
C LEU A 135 -2.24 -1.22 -4.13
N VAL A 136 -3.25 -1.33 -3.26
CA VAL A 136 -3.25 -0.74 -1.91
C VAL A 136 -3.73 -1.76 -0.89
N LEU A 137 -3.13 -1.74 0.30
CA LEU A 137 -3.54 -2.60 1.42
C LEU A 137 -4.70 -1.94 2.19
N LEU A 138 -5.76 -2.70 2.43
CA LEU A 138 -6.85 -2.32 3.34
C LEU A 138 -6.95 -3.37 4.44
N ILE A 139 -6.68 -2.97 5.69
CA ILE A 139 -6.66 -3.88 6.85
C ILE A 139 -8.02 -3.81 7.54
N VAL A 140 -8.78 -4.90 7.53
CA VAL A 140 -10.14 -4.95 8.10
C VAL A 140 -10.14 -4.61 9.59
N ALA A 141 -9.16 -5.10 10.35
CA ALA A 141 -8.99 -4.79 11.78
C ALA A 141 -8.81 -3.28 12.07
N ALA A 142 -8.34 -2.50 11.10
CA ALA A 142 -8.08 -1.07 11.22
C ALA A 142 -9.30 -0.19 10.88
N LEU A 143 -10.33 -0.75 10.26
CA LEU A 143 -11.43 -0.01 9.61
C LEU A 143 -12.81 -0.44 10.14
N GLY A 144 -13.71 0.54 10.33
CA GLY A 144 -15.14 0.26 10.45
C GLY A 144 -15.73 -0.17 9.10
N GLN A 145 -16.91 -0.84 9.10
CA GLN A 145 -17.49 -1.40 7.88
C GLN A 145 -17.73 -0.35 6.79
N ASP A 146 -18.35 0.77 7.15
CA ASP A 146 -18.65 1.84 6.18
C ASP A 146 -17.37 2.44 5.56
N ALA A 147 -16.31 2.55 6.37
CA ALA A 147 -15.00 3.02 5.89
C ALA A 147 -14.35 2.00 4.95
N LEU A 148 -14.42 0.71 5.27
CA LEU A 148 -13.90 -0.38 4.42
C LEU A 148 -14.60 -0.36 3.06
N VAL A 149 -15.93 -0.37 3.02
CA VAL A 149 -16.74 -0.29 1.78
C VAL A 149 -16.34 0.93 0.95
N SER A 150 -16.32 2.12 1.58
CA SER A 150 -15.98 3.36 0.89
C SER A 150 -14.56 3.37 0.32
N LEU A 151 -13.58 2.77 1.04
CA LEU A 151 -12.19 2.70 0.57
C LEU A 151 -12.02 1.66 -0.53
N VAL A 152 -12.72 0.51 -0.49
CA VAL A 152 -12.75 -0.47 -1.59
C VAL A 152 -13.28 0.17 -2.87
N GLU A 153 -14.46 0.80 -2.80
CA GLU A 153 -15.07 1.50 -3.94
C GLU A 153 -14.16 2.60 -4.48
N ARG A 154 -13.58 3.41 -3.59
CA ARG A 154 -12.68 4.50 -3.98
C ARG A 154 -11.40 3.97 -4.63
N SER A 155 -10.79 2.90 -4.10
CA SER A 155 -9.62 2.27 -4.72
C SER A 155 -9.92 1.87 -6.15
N ARG A 156 -11.01 1.16 -6.38
CA ARG A 156 -11.44 0.73 -7.72
C ARG A 156 -11.73 1.91 -8.65
N SER A 157 -12.37 2.97 -8.14
CA SER A 157 -12.65 4.19 -8.94
C SER A 157 -11.38 4.91 -9.40
N LEU A 158 -10.25 4.70 -8.71
CA LEU A 158 -8.93 5.22 -9.05
C LEU A 158 -8.11 4.25 -9.92
N GLY A 159 -8.67 3.09 -10.27
CA GLY A 159 -8.00 2.01 -10.99
C GLY A 159 -7.04 1.19 -10.12
N LEU A 160 -6.98 1.45 -8.81
CA LEU A 160 -6.17 0.68 -7.87
C LEU A 160 -6.86 -0.63 -7.52
N THR A 161 -6.09 -1.71 -7.36
CA THR A 161 -6.59 -2.98 -6.86
C THR A 161 -6.46 -3.02 -5.33
N PRO A 162 -7.58 -3.07 -4.56
CA PRO A 162 -7.50 -3.25 -3.12
C PRO A 162 -7.10 -4.69 -2.78
N LEU A 163 -6.05 -4.83 -1.98
CA LEU A 163 -5.70 -6.07 -1.28
C LEU A 163 -6.24 -5.97 0.14
N VAL A 164 -7.22 -6.82 0.48
CA VAL A 164 -7.92 -6.74 1.77
C VAL A 164 -7.32 -7.76 2.73
N GLU A 165 -6.71 -7.29 3.82
CA GLU A 165 -6.09 -8.14 4.86
C GLU A 165 -7.10 -8.48 5.95
N VAL A 166 -7.23 -9.79 6.24
CA VAL A 166 -8.13 -10.37 7.25
C VAL A 166 -7.39 -11.34 8.16
N HIS A 167 -7.77 -11.44 9.43
CA HIS A 167 -7.11 -12.28 10.43
C HIS A 167 -8.05 -13.35 11.02
N ASP A 168 -9.34 -13.24 10.82
CA ASP A 168 -10.34 -14.21 11.30
C ASP A 168 -11.57 -14.28 10.37
N GLU A 169 -12.48 -15.21 10.69
CA GLU A 169 -13.70 -15.44 9.90
C GLU A 169 -14.67 -14.25 9.90
N ASN A 170 -14.72 -13.49 10.99
CA ASN A 170 -15.58 -12.30 11.06
C ASN A 170 -15.04 -11.19 10.17
N GLU A 171 -13.72 -11.00 10.16
CA GLU A 171 -13.06 -10.05 9.25
C GLU A 171 -13.22 -10.49 7.80
N LEU A 172 -13.14 -11.79 7.50
CA LEU A 172 -13.40 -12.32 6.17
C LEU A 172 -14.84 -12.03 5.71
N ALA A 173 -15.83 -12.26 6.57
CA ALA A 173 -17.22 -11.93 6.25
C ALA A 173 -17.39 -10.43 5.95
N ARG A 174 -16.77 -9.56 6.76
CA ARG A 174 -16.76 -8.12 6.55
C ARG A 174 -16.09 -7.70 5.25
N ALA A 175 -15.01 -8.36 4.88
CA ALA A 175 -14.30 -8.12 3.62
C ALA A 175 -15.17 -8.49 2.41
N LEU A 176 -15.84 -9.66 2.46
CA LEU A 176 -16.76 -10.11 1.41
C LEU A 176 -17.98 -9.17 1.27
N ASP A 177 -18.52 -8.67 2.38
CA ASP A 177 -19.62 -7.69 2.38
C ASP A 177 -19.20 -6.33 1.81
N ALA A 178 -17.92 -6.03 1.81
CA ALA A 178 -17.39 -4.79 1.22
C ALA A 178 -17.14 -4.88 -0.30
N GLY A 179 -17.27 -6.05 -0.90
CA GLY A 179 -17.18 -6.36 -2.34
C GLY A 179 -15.86 -6.97 -2.72
#